data_cf26b7e3ccc493a9a3979515b4d23df3
#
_entry.id   cf26b7e3ccc493a9a3979515b4d23df3
#
_cell.length_a   1.000
_cell.length_b   1.000
_cell.length_c   1.000
_cell.angle_alpha   90.00
_cell.angle_beta   90.00
_cell.angle_gamma   90.00
#
_symmetry.space_group_name_H-M   'P 1'
#
loop_
_entity.id
_entity.type
_entity.pdbx_description
1 polymer ?
#
loop_
_entity_poly.entity_id
_entity_poly.type
_entity_poly.pdbx_seq_one_letter_code
_entity_poly.pdbx_strand_id
1 'polypeptide(L)'
;MVALGLVVARYDKAEGRSVPERMAESAREAAADRGAEIVAEVEVPGSYDTPLAADRLARRDDVEAVAVLGAIVTGDTDHDQVIGHAAARKLADVAVDRDTPVTLGITGPGQSAAEADERAGKGAEAVESAIDLVEELDGV
;
A
#
# COMPACT_ATOMS: atom_id res chain seq x y z
N MET A 1 -7.02 -14.41 13.45
CA MET A 1 -7.29 -13.62 12.23
C MET A 1 -6.55 -12.30 12.29
N VAL A 2 -5.69 -12.02 11.31
CA VAL A 2 -4.96 -10.75 11.26
C VAL A 2 -5.89 -9.63 10.78
N ALA A 3 -5.88 -8.51 11.49
CA ALA A 3 -6.69 -7.34 11.16
C ALA A 3 -5.82 -6.28 10.46
N LEU A 4 -6.20 -5.92 9.25
CA LEU A 4 -5.42 -5.06 8.36
C LEU A 4 -6.10 -3.72 8.10
N GLY A 5 -5.27 -2.68 7.99
CA GLY A 5 -5.65 -1.44 7.33
C GLY A 5 -5.14 -1.45 5.88
N LEU A 6 -5.88 -0.85 4.99
CA LEU A 6 -5.52 -0.72 3.58
C LEU A 6 -5.58 0.74 3.15
N VAL A 7 -4.48 1.23 2.59
CA VAL A 7 -4.41 2.57 2.00
C VAL A 7 -4.27 2.43 0.49
N VAL A 8 -5.11 3.11 -0.26
CA VAL A 8 -5.07 3.09 -1.73
C VAL A 8 -4.89 4.50 -2.26
N ALA A 9 -3.78 4.74 -2.96
CA ALA A 9 -3.55 5.97 -3.69
C ALA A 9 -4.26 5.87 -5.04
N ARG A 10 -5.33 6.64 -5.22
CA ARG A 10 -6.23 6.50 -6.38
C ARG A 10 -5.83 7.28 -7.62
N TYR A 11 -4.75 8.09 -7.54
CA TYR A 11 -4.33 8.88 -8.68
C TYR A 11 -4.03 7.99 -9.88
N ASP A 12 -4.76 8.23 -10.96
CA ASP A 12 -4.62 7.49 -12.19
C ASP A 12 -5.12 8.36 -13.34
N LYS A 13 -4.37 8.35 -14.43
CA LYS A 13 -4.73 9.03 -15.67
C LYS A 13 -5.30 8.08 -16.72
N ALA A 14 -5.36 6.80 -16.42
CA ALA A 14 -5.84 5.80 -17.35
C ALA A 14 -7.35 5.88 -17.54
N GLU A 15 -7.79 5.69 -18.77
CA GLU A 15 -9.20 5.50 -19.06
C GLU A 15 -9.59 4.07 -18.69
N GLY A 16 -10.79 3.91 -18.13
CA GLY A 16 -11.31 2.62 -17.74
C GLY A 16 -10.96 2.25 -16.30
N ARG A 17 -10.78 0.96 -16.04
CA ARG A 17 -10.52 0.46 -14.71
C ARG A 17 -9.10 0.79 -14.27
N SER A 18 -8.98 1.53 -13.18
CA SER A 18 -7.70 2.04 -12.73
C SER A 18 -6.78 0.95 -12.17
N VAL A 19 -5.47 1.16 -12.29
CA VAL A 19 -4.46 0.27 -11.72
C VAL A 19 -4.61 0.18 -10.20
N PRO A 20 -4.77 1.29 -9.44
CA PRO A 20 -5.02 1.21 -8.00
C PRO A 20 -6.25 0.39 -7.62
N GLU A 21 -7.34 0.47 -8.38
CA GLU A 21 -8.53 -0.36 -8.12
C GLU A 21 -8.23 -1.86 -8.28
N ARG A 22 -7.49 -2.22 -9.32
CA ARG A 22 -7.09 -3.61 -9.55
C ARG A 22 -6.11 -4.10 -8.48
N MET A 23 -5.22 -3.23 -8.01
CA MET A 23 -4.34 -3.53 -6.89
C MET A 23 -5.15 -3.78 -5.62
N ALA A 24 -6.14 -2.94 -5.34
CA ALA A 24 -7.01 -3.10 -4.17
C ALA A 24 -7.82 -4.40 -4.24
N GLU A 25 -8.33 -4.77 -5.42
CA GLU A 25 -9.00 -6.06 -5.58
C GLU A 25 -8.08 -7.24 -5.28
N SER A 26 -6.86 -7.23 -5.83
CA SER A 26 -5.91 -8.31 -5.57
C SER A 26 -5.54 -8.38 -4.09
N ALA A 27 -5.45 -7.23 -3.43
CA ALA A 27 -5.19 -7.15 -1.99
C ALA A 27 -6.34 -7.77 -1.17
N ARG A 28 -7.58 -7.44 -1.52
CA ARG A 28 -8.75 -7.99 -0.81
C ARG A 28 -8.87 -9.50 -0.99
N GLU A 29 -8.60 -9.99 -2.20
CA GLU A 29 -8.60 -11.42 -2.49
C GLU A 29 -7.53 -12.15 -1.68
N ALA A 30 -6.31 -11.59 -1.62
CA ALA A 30 -5.22 -12.18 -0.85
C ALA A 30 -5.53 -12.21 0.66
N ALA A 31 -6.15 -11.15 1.18
CA ALA A 31 -6.58 -11.12 2.57
C ALA A 31 -7.61 -12.22 2.87
N ALA A 32 -8.61 -12.35 2.00
CA ALA A 32 -9.63 -13.41 2.15
C ALA A 32 -9.01 -14.81 2.08
N ASP A 33 -8.11 -15.04 1.14
CA ASP A 33 -7.44 -16.34 0.97
C ASP A 33 -6.60 -16.72 2.20
N ARG A 34 -6.02 -15.73 2.88
CA ARG A 34 -5.21 -15.95 4.08
C ARG A 34 -6.03 -15.89 5.38
N GLY A 35 -7.34 -15.71 5.30
CA GLY A 35 -8.20 -15.60 6.47
C GLY A 35 -7.99 -14.31 7.28
N ALA A 36 -7.45 -13.27 6.65
CA ALA A 36 -7.29 -11.95 7.26
C ALA A 36 -8.50 -11.07 6.98
N GLU A 37 -8.68 -10.05 7.80
CA GLU A 37 -9.77 -9.09 7.64
C GLU A 37 -9.22 -7.68 7.40
N ILE A 38 -9.75 -7.00 6.39
CA ILE A 38 -9.47 -5.59 6.18
C ILE A 38 -10.53 -4.80 6.97
N VAL A 39 -10.12 -4.28 8.12
CA VAL A 39 -11.04 -3.60 9.06
C VAL A 39 -11.22 -2.12 8.74
N ALA A 40 -10.32 -1.54 7.95
CA ALA A 40 -10.40 -0.16 7.52
C ALA A 40 -9.71 0.01 6.18
N GLU A 41 -10.33 0.74 5.28
CA GLU A 41 -9.79 1.06 3.97
C GLU A 41 -9.92 2.55 3.71
N VAL A 42 -8.85 3.19 3.30
CA VAL A 42 -8.79 4.63 3.05
C VAL A 42 -8.24 4.88 1.65
N GLU A 43 -8.95 5.70 0.89
CA GLU A 43 -8.45 6.19 -0.39
C GLU A 43 -7.85 7.58 -0.20
N VAL A 44 -6.66 7.80 -0.79
CA VAL A 44 -6.01 9.10 -0.80
C VAL A 44 -5.75 9.53 -2.25
N PRO A 45 -5.60 10.85 -2.50
CA PRO A 45 -5.43 11.33 -3.87
C PRO A 45 -4.20 10.79 -4.58
N GLY A 46 -3.07 10.69 -3.92
CA GLY A 46 -1.82 10.26 -4.54
C GLY A 46 -0.90 9.54 -3.58
N SER A 47 0.17 8.97 -4.13
CA SER A 47 1.15 8.21 -3.34
C SER A 47 1.85 9.06 -2.27
N TYR A 48 2.03 10.35 -2.54
CA TYR A 48 2.60 11.29 -1.57
C TYR A 48 1.75 11.44 -0.30
N ASP A 49 0.45 11.17 -0.39
CA ASP A 49 -0.49 11.32 0.72
C ASP A 49 -0.63 10.07 1.58
N THR A 50 -0.02 8.97 1.15
CA THR A 50 -0.16 7.68 1.84
C THR A 50 0.47 7.63 3.24
N PRO A 51 1.59 8.32 3.54
CA PRO A 51 2.17 8.23 4.87
C PRO A 51 1.26 8.71 5.98
N LEU A 52 0.53 9.80 5.79
CA LEU A 52 -0.40 10.30 6.81
C LEU A 52 -1.55 9.32 7.05
N ALA A 53 -2.12 8.77 5.97
CA ALA A 53 -3.18 7.78 6.08
C ALA A 53 -2.69 6.51 6.78
N ALA A 54 -1.51 6.03 6.41
CA ALA A 54 -0.90 4.86 7.05
C ALA A 54 -0.65 5.10 8.54
N ASP A 55 -0.16 6.28 8.91
CA ASP A 55 0.08 6.65 10.30
C ASP A 55 -1.22 6.62 11.11
N ARG A 56 -2.29 7.16 10.57
CA ARG A 56 -3.58 7.15 11.25
C ARG A 56 -4.15 5.75 11.42
N LEU A 57 -4.04 4.89 10.40
CA LEU A 57 -4.47 3.51 10.52
C LEU A 57 -3.60 2.73 11.52
N ALA A 58 -2.30 2.95 11.50
CA ALA A 58 -1.37 2.27 12.42
C ALA A 58 -1.60 2.61 13.88
N ARG A 59 -2.24 3.75 14.16
CA ARG A 59 -2.58 4.15 15.53
C ARG A 59 -3.88 3.55 16.06
N ARG A 60 -4.64 2.86 15.21
CA ARG A 60 -5.90 2.23 15.62
C ARG A 60 -5.63 0.94 16.38
N ASP A 61 -6.35 0.73 17.47
CA ASP A 61 -6.21 -0.48 18.28
C ASP A 61 -6.68 -1.74 17.55
N ASP A 62 -7.55 -1.59 16.55
CA ASP A 62 -8.08 -2.70 15.76
C ASP A 62 -7.28 -3.02 14.50
N VAL A 63 -6.14 -2.36 14.28
CA VAL A 63 -5.28 -2.58 13.11
C VAL A 63 -3.93 -3.15 13.56
N GLU A 64 -3.59 -4.33 13.04
CA GLU A 64 -2.32 -5.00 13.35
C GLU A 64 -1.22 -4.72 12.33
N ALA A 65 -1.61 -4.40 11.10
CA ALA A 65 -0.68 -4.03 10.02
C ALA A 65 -1.39 -3.20 8.98
N VAL A 66 -0.63 -2.43 8.20
CA VAL A 66 -1.16 -1.58 7.13
C VAL A 66 -0.49 -1.95 5.82
N ALA A 67 -1.28 -2.21 4.79
CA ALA A 67 -0.79 -2.37 3.42
C ALA A 67 -1.09 -1.10 2.64
N VAL A 68 -0.11 -0.59 1.91
CA VAL A 68 -0.21 0.67 1.17
C VAL A 68 -0.03 0.42 -0.31
N LEU A 69 -1.03 0.80 -1.10
CA LEU A 69 -1.08 0.53 -2.53
C LEU A 69 -1.09 1.81 -3.34
N GLY A 70 -0.42 1.78 -4.47
CA GLY A 70 -0.41 2.88 -5.42
C GLY A 70 0.48 2.57 -6.61
N ALA A 71 0.39 3.38 -7.65
CA ALA A 71 1.23 3.26 -8.82
C ALA A 71 1.77 4.65 -9.20
N ILE A 72 3.07 4.76 -9.32
CA ILE A 72 3.73 6.00 -9.71
C ILE A 72 4.30 5.83 -11.11
N VAL A 73 3.74 6.57 -12.05
CA VAL A 73 4.10 6.50 -13.47
C VAL A 73 5.03 7.66 -13.82
N THR A 74 6.02 7.38 -14.65
CA THR A 74 6.95 8.39 -15.16
C THR A 74 6.19 9.47 -15.93
N GLY A 75 6.46 10.74 -15.59
CA GLY A 75 5.93 11.91 -16.29
C GLY A 75 7.02 12.66 -17.05
N ASP A 76 6.77 13.94 -17.32
CA ASP A 76 7.69 14.81 -18.08
C ASP A 76 8.92 15.27 -17.28
N THR A 77 8.88 15.09 -15.95
CA THR A 77 9.95 15.50 -15.03
C THR A 77 10.30 14.37 -14.08
N ASP A 78 11.30 14.58 -13.22
CA ASP A 78 11.69 13.63 -12.18
C ASP A 78 10.76 13.67 -10.94
N HIS A 79 9.57 14.26 -11.06
CA HIS A 79 8.61 14.41 -9.96
C HIS A 79 8.19 13.05 -9.37
N ASP A 80 8.09 12.02 -10.22
CA ASP A 80 7.81 10.65 -9.80
C ASP A 80 8.87 10.12 -8.83
N GLN A 81 10.15 10.45 -9.06
CA GLN A 81 11.25 10.04 -8.19
C GLN A 81 11.13 10.70 -6.81
N VAL A 82 10.79 11.98 -6.78
CA VAL A 82 10.61 12.73 -5.52
C VAL A 82 9.48 12.13 -4.69
N ILE A 83 8.34 11.86 -5.30
CA ILE A 83 7.18 11.27 -4.63
C ILE A 83 7.51 9.87 -4.10
N GLY A 84 8.11 9.03 -4.94
CA GLY A 84 8.42 7.65 -4.59
C GLY A 84 9.38 7.54 -3.41
N HIS A 85 10.47 8.29 -3.45
CA HIS A 85 11.46 8.27 -2.37
C HIS A 85 10.88 8.85 -1.07
N ALA A 86 10.14 9.96 -1.14
CA ALA A 86 9.54 10.57 0.05
C ALA A 86 8.51 9.65 0.70
N ALA A 87 7.62 9.06 -0.09
CA ALA A 87 6.59 8.17 0.42
C ALA A 87 7.21 6.91 1.05
N ALA A 88 8.12 6.24 0.36
CA ALA A 88 8.75 5.02 0.85
C ALA A 88 9.48 5.26 2.18
N ARG A 89 10.25 6.34 2.27
CA ARG A 89 10.97 6.68 3.49
C ARG A 89 10.03 6.95 4.66
N LYS A 90 8.98 7.73 4.44
CA LYS A 90 8.04 8.07 5.49
C LYS A 90 7.18 6.89 5.93
N LEU A 91 6.82 6.00 5.02
CA LEU A 91 6.11 4.78 5.38
C LEU A 91 6.97 3.86 6.26
N ALA A 92 8.26 3.75 5.97
CA ALA A 92 9.19 3.02 6.83
C ALA A 92 9.30 3.66 8.22
N ASP A 93 9.34 4.99 8.29
CA ASP A 93 9.33 5.72 9.56
C ASP A 93 8.05 5.45 10.36
N VAL A 94 6.89 5.44 9.70
CA VAL A 94 5.60 5.13 10.36
C VAL A 94 5.64 3.74 10.99
N ALA A 95 6.14 2.75 10.27
CA ALA A 95 6.23 1.38 10.78
C ALA A 95 7.05 1.31 12.07
N VAL A 96 8.21 1.95 12.07
CA VAL A 96 9.11 1.96 13.24
C VAL A 96 8.51 2.79 14.39
N ASP A 97 7.99 3.97 14.09
CA ASP A 97 7.45 4.89 15.10
C ASP A 97 6.18 4.34 15.77
N ARG A 98 5.37 3.59 15.03
CA ARG A 98 4.12 3.02 15.54
C ARG A 98 4.23 1.56 15.98
N ASP A 99 5.39 0.96 15.78
CA ASP A 99 5.59 -0.48 16.06
C ASP A 99 4.50 -1.32 15.39
N THR A 100 4.26 -1.03 14.11
CA THR A 100 3.20 -1.64 13.32
C THR A 100 3.71 -1.90 11.91
N PRO A 101 3.63 -3.12 11.39
CA PRO A 101 4.02 -3.37 10.01
C PRO A 101 3.28 -2.46 9.04
N VAL A 102 4.03 -1.82 8.15
CA VAL A 102 3.49 -1.02 7.04
C VAL A 102 4.19 -1.50 5.78
N THR A 103 3.45 -2.12 4.88
CA THR A 103 4.04 -2.72 3.68
C THR A 103 3.92 -1.80 2.47
N LEU A 104 4.96 -1.79 1.65
CA LEU A 104 5.09 -0.93 0.49
C LEU A 104 4.58 -1.67 -0.75
N GLY A 105 3.33 -1.43 -1.10
CA GLY A 105 2.71 -1.91 -2.31
C GLY A 105 2.58 -0.84 -3.39
N ILE A 106 3.41 0.20 -3.31
CA ILE A 106 3.49 1.24 -4.33
C ILE A 106 4.49 0.79 -5.39
N THR A 107 4.05 0.73 -6.64
CA THR A 107 4.91 0.40 -7.77
C THR A 107 5.47 1.67 -8.41
N GLY A 108 6.68 1.59 -9.00
CA GLY A 108 7.42 2.74 -9.47
C GLY A 108 8.25 3.34 -8.34
N PRO A 109 8.89 4.49 -8.55
CA PRO A 109 8.90 5.26 -9.81
C PRO A 109 9.68 4.58 -10.93
N GLY A 110 9.78 5.25 -12.08
CA GLY A 110 10.57 4.77 -13.20
C GLY A 110 9.84 3.75 -14.09
N GLN A 111 8.53 3.74 -14.07
CA GLN A 111 7.72 2.84 -14.89
C GLN A 111 6.74 3.59 -15.79
N SER A 112 6.41 2.97 -16.91
CA SER A 112 5.34 3.44 -17.79
C SER A 112 3.97 3.03 -17.24
N ALA A 113 2.90 3.61 -17.81
CA ALA A 113 1.53 3.21 -17.47
C ALA A 113 1.28 1.73 -17.78
N ALA A 114 1.82 1.22 -18.89
CA ALA A 114 1.69 -0.19 -19.27
C ALA A 114 2.40 -1.10 -18.25
N GLU A 115 3.60 -0.72 -17.82
CA GLU A 115 4.33 -1.47 -16.79
C GLU A 115 3.61 -1.47 -15.44
N ALA A 116 3.00 -0.34 -15.08
CA ALA A 116 2.20 -0.24 -13.86
C ALA A 116 0.99 -1.19 -13.94
N ASP A 117 0.34 -1.28 -15.08
CA ASP A 117 -0.79 -2.18 -15.30
C ASP A 117 -0.39 -3.65 -15.11
N GLU A 118 0.78 -4.04 -15.60
CA GLU A 118 1.32 -5.39 -15.45
C GLU A 118 1.63 -5.76 -13.99
N ARG A 119 1.84 -4.75 -13.14
CA ARG A 119 2.24 -4.91 -11.73
C ARG A 119 1.08 -4.81 -10.74
N ALA A 120 -0.16 -4.87 -11.22
CA ALA A 120 -1.34 -4.76 -10.36
C ALA A 120 -1.40 -5.85 -9.27
N GLY A 121 -0.80 -7.01 -9.50
CA GLY A 121 -0.69 -8.08 -8.49
C GLY A 121 0.15 -7.71 -7.27
N LYS A 122 0.85 -6.57 -7.27
CA LYS A 122 1.60 -6.06 -6.12
C LYS A 122 0.71 -5.81 -4.91
N GLY A 123 -0.59 -5.56 -5.13
CA GLY A 123 -1.56 -5.43 -4.04
C GLY A 123 -1.65 -6.69 -3.19
N ALA A 124 -1.71 -7.86 -3.82
CA ALA A 124 -1.70 -9.14 -3.12
C ALA A 124 -0.39 -9.34 -2.34
N GLU A 125 0.74 -9.05 -2.96
CA GLU A 125 2.05 -9.19 -2.31
C GLU A 125 2.17 -8.30 -1.06
N ALA A 126 1.67 -7.07 -1.13
CA ALA A 126 1.71 -6.16 0.02
C ALA A 126 0.89 -6.68 1.21
N VAL A 127 -0.28 -7.22 0.93
CA VAL A 127 -1.14 -7.83 1.96
C VAL A 127 -0.50 -9.09 2.54
N GLU A 128 0.01 -9.97 1.69
CA GLU A 128 0.69 -11.19 2.14
C GLU A 128 1.89 -10.87 3.02
N SER A 129 2.69 -9.87 2.62
CA SER A 129 3.82 -9.42 3.43
C SER A 129 3.38 -8.84 4.77
N ALA A 130 2.28 -8.09 4.80
CA ALA A 130 1.75 -7.55 6.04
C ALA A 130 1.34 -8.67 7.01
N ILE A 131 0.65 -9.68 6.52
CA ILE A 131 0.25 -10.84 7.32
C ILE A 131 1.48 -11.59 7.84
N ASP A 132 2.43 -11.85 6.95
CA ASP A 132 3.67 -12.56 7.30
C ASP A 132 4.45 -11.81 8.39
N LEU A 133 4.51 -10.48 8.32
CA LEU A 133 5.20 -9.67 9.33
C LEU A 133 4.50 -9.74 10.68
N VAL A 134 3.18 -9.68 10.72
CA VAL A 134 2.43 -9.82 11.97
C VAL A 134 2.73 -11.17 12.62
N GLU A 135 2.69 -12.24 11.85
CA GLU A 135 2.95 -13.59 12.33
C GLU A 135 4.41 -13.78 12.76
N GLU A 136 5.36 -13.32 11.96
CA GLU A 136 6.79 -13.50 12.22
C GLU A 136 7.26 -12.69 13.43
N LEU A 137 6.73 -11.49 13.62
CA LEU A 137 7.12 -10.61 14.73
C LEU A 137 6.34 -10.85 16.02
N ASP A 138 5.39 -11.76 16.01
CA ASP A 138 4.61 -12.11 17.20
C ASP A 138 5.55 -12.65 18.29
N GLY A 139 5.50 -12.01 19.46
CA GLY A 139 6.34 -12.39 20.59
C GLY A 139 7.80 -11.91 20.55
N VAL A 140 8.16 -11.13 19.55
CA VAL A 140 9.51 -10.55 19.46
C VAL A 140 9.58 -9.27 20.28
#